data_3db7516a7270d297a3746d249a00ef4d
#
_entry.id   3db7516a7270d297a3746d249a00ef4d
#
_cell.length_a   1.000
_cell.length_b   1.000
_cell.length_c   1.000
_cell.angle_alpha   90.00
_cell.angle_beta   90.00
_cell.angle_gamma   90.00
#
_symmetry.space_group_name_H-M   'P 1'
#
loop_
_entity.id
_entity.type
_entity.pdbx_description
1 polymer ?
#
loop_
_entity_poly.entity_id
_entity_poly.type
_entity_poly.pdbx_seq_one_letter_code
_entity_poly.pdbx_strand_id
1 'polypeptide(L)'
;NVVFRGDGAEARKTLPYSQFDSQNPEDLWRALDAFSKETGAQVLAIPHNGNLSNGRLFNLENFDGTPLNKELATLRARMEPLMEVTQIKGDGEAHPFLSPDDEFADFETWDAANLNGTELKEESMLQFEYARAALKYGLKLDMEMGVNPFRYVMVVSTDSHTSMATAEEENFFGKHSGVEPEPGRWKHVTIEAQLDPKLSIIG
;
A
#
# COMPACT_ATOMS: atom_id res chain seq x y z
N ASN A 1 4.48 1.48 -4.90
CA ASN A 1 5.90 1.38 -5.25
C ASN A 1 6.09 0.43 -6.42
N VAL A 2 6.99 0.78 -7.36
CA VAL A 2 7.33 -0.07 -8.53
C VAL A 2 8.82 -0.40 -8.48
N VAL A 3 9.14 -1.68 -8.66
CA VAL A 3 10.51 -2.19 -8.66
C VAL A 3 10.84 -2.79 -10.02
N PHE A 4 11.97 -2.40 -10.57
CA PHE A 4 12.50 -2.88 -11.83
C PHE A 4 13.71 -3.80 -11.59
N ARG A 5 13.72 -4.94 -12.27
CA ARG A 5 14.90 -5.77 -12.39
C ARG A 5 15.56 -5.48 -13.74
N GLY A 6 16.71 -4.88 -13.70
CA GLY A 6 17.45 -4.46 -14.90
C GLY A 6 18.35 -3.28 -14.56
N ASP A 7 18.98 -2.73 -15.56
CA ASP A 7 19.84 -1.56 -15.41
C ASP A 7 19.18 -0.26 -15.95
N GLY A 8 19.91 0.81 -15.94
CA GLY A 8 19.43 2.10 -16.42
C GLY A 8 19.15 2.14 -17.93
N ALA A 9 19.57 1.15 -18.71
CA ALA A 9 19.28 1.11 -20.14
C ALA A 9 17.82 0.73 -20.40
N GLU A 10 17.30 -0.26 -19.66
CA GLU A 10 15.89 -0.65 -19.71
C GLU A 10 15.00 0.43 -19.07
N ALA A 11 15.36 0.91 -17.87
CA ALA A 11 14.56 1.88 -17.14
C ALA A 11 14.38 3.20 -17.90
N ARG A 12 15.37 3.62 -18.69
CA ARG A 12 15.29 4.86 -19.51
C ARG A 12 14.38 4.76 -20.74
N LYS A 13 13.86 3.59 -21.07
CA LYS A 13 12.98 3.42 -22.23
C LYS A 13 11.55 3.92 -21.97
N THR A 14 11.20 4.20 -20.72
CA THR A 14 9.89 4.73 -20.35
C THR A 14 10.00 5.83 -19.32
N LEU A 15 8.98 6.66 -19.25
CA LEU A 15 8.79 7.58 -18.12
C LEU A 15 8.12 6.85 -16.95
N PRO A 16 8.38 7.27 -15.71
CA PRO A 16 7.67 6.73 -14.56
C PRO A 16 6.16 6.94 -14.70
N TYR A 17 5.39 5.87 -14.55
CA TYR A 17 3.93 5.96 -14.50
C TYR A 17 3.50 6.50 -13.13
N SER A 18 2.54 7.41 -13.10
CA SER A 18 2.12 8.10 -11.89
C SER A 18 0.61 8.37 -11.87
N GLN A 19 0.12 8.89 -10.75
CA GLN A 19 -1.27 9.34 -10.62
C GLN A 19 -1.68 10.45 -11.61
N PHE A 20 -0.71 11.15 -12.21
CA PHE A 20 -0.99 12.14 -13.27
C PHE A 20 -1.33 11.48 -14.60
N ASP A 21 -0.92 10.23 -14.81
CA ASP A 21 -1.28 9.45 -16.00
C ASP A 21 -2.66 8.82 -15.82
N SER A 22 -2.90 8.17 -14.70
CA SER A 22 -4.20 7.63 -14.30
C SER A 22 -4.24 7.35 -12.80
N GLN A 23 -5.42 7.48 -12.19
CA GLN A 23 -5.70 7.05 -10.82
C GLN A 23 -6.21 5.59 -10.75
N ASN A 24 -6.46 4.97 -11.90
CA ASN A 24 -6.89 3.58 -11.98
C ASN A 24 -5.68 2.65 -11.86
N PRO A 25 -5.58 1.80 -10.82
CA PRO A 25 -4.48 0.86 -10.66
C PRO A 25 -4.37 -0.18 -11.79
N GLU A 26 -5.48 -0.48 -12.46
CA GLU A 26 -5.48 -1.40 -13.61
C GLU A 26 -4.66 -0.86 -14.77
N ASP A 27 -4.65 0.46 -14.96
CA ASP A 27 -3.87 1.11 -16.01
C ASP A 27 -2.37 1.04 -15.67
N LEU A 28 -2.01 1.15 -14.39
CA LEU A 28 -0.64 0.87 -13.95
C LEU A 28 -0.23 -0.56 -14.28
N TRP A 29 -1.06 -1.56 -13.95
CA TRP A 29 -0.73 -2.96 -14.25
C TRP A 29 -0.56 -3.21 -15.75
N ARG A 30 -1.43 -2.62 -16.59
CA ARG A 30 -1.32 -2.69 -18.05
C ARG A 30 -0.05 -2.02 -18.57
N ALA A 31 0.30 -0.84 -18.03
CA ALA A 31 1.51 -0.12 -18.39
C ALA A 31 2.78 -0.93 -18.03
N LEU A 32 2.82 -1.54 -16.85
CA LEU A 32 3.94 -2.38 -16.41
C LEU A 32 4.06 -3.65 -17.26
N ASP A 33 2.94 -4.26 -17.62
CA ASP A 33 2.91 -5.43 -18.51
C ASP A 33 3.40 -5.08 -19.92
N ALA A 34 2.98 -3.95 -20.46
CA ALA A 34 3.43 -3.44 -21.75
C ALA A 34 4.94 -3.16 -21.73
N PHE A 35 5.43 -2.48 -20.70
CA PHE A 35 6.85 -2.22 -20.52
C PHE A 35 7.67 -3.52 -20.46
N SER A 36 7.22 -4.53 -19.69
CA SER A 36 7.91 -5.82 -19.61
C SER A 36 7.97 -6.51 -20.96
N LYS A 37 6.88 -6.48 -21.74
CA LYS A 37 6.82 -7.09 -23.08
C LYS A 37 7.73 -6.39 -24.08
N GLU A 38 7.79 -5.06 -24.04
CA GLU A 38 8.57 -4.26 -24.96
C GLU A 38 10.08 -4.35 -24.68
N THR A 39 10.46 -4.34 -23.42
CA THR A 39 11.87 -4.21 -23.03
C THR A 39 12.52 -5.53 -22.65
N GLY A 40 11.72 -6.56 -22.32
CA GLY A 40 12.19 -7.80 -21.72
C GLY A 40 12.56 -7.66 -20.22
N ALA A 41 12.46 -6.47 -19.64
CA ALA A 41 12.73 -6.25 -18.22
C ALA A 41 11.61 -6.81 -17.35
N GLN A 42 11.97 -7.26 -16.15
CA GLN A 42 11.00 -7.68 -15.15
C GLN A 42 10.65 -6.50 -14.25
N VAL A 43 9.36 -6.33 -13.98
CA VAL A 43 8.84 -5.28 -13.10
C VAL A 43 7.78 -5.87 -12.18
N LEU A 44 7.63 -5.27 -11.02
CA LEU A 44 6.53 -5.55 -10.11
C LEU A 44 6.11 -4.26 -9.39
N ALA A 45 4.86 -4.23 -8.93
CA ALA A 45 4.34 -3.22 -8.04
C ALA A 45 4.14 -3.81 -6.63
N ILE A 46 4.27 -2.96 -5.63
CA ILE A 46 4.01 -3.29 -4.23
C ILE A 46 2.91 -2.36 -3.75
N PRO A 47 1.71 -2.87 -3.45
CA PRO A 47 0.65 -2.11 -2.79
C PRO A 47 1.16 -1.45 -1.53
N HIS A 48 0.80 -0.21 -1.31
CA HIS A 48 1.33 0.67 -0.29
C HIS A 48 0.20 1.43 0.41
N ASN A 49 0.30 1.64 1.73
CA ASN A 49 -0.70 2.31 2.55
C ASN A 49 -2.10 1.65 2.46
N GLY A 50 -2.19 0.34 2.64
CA GLY A 50 -3.46 -0.39 2.57
C GLY A 50 -4.51 0.17 3.52
N ASN A 51 -4.14 0.37 4.78
CA ASN A 51 -4.96 0.94 5.84
C ASN A 51 -5.45 2.38 5.59
N LEU A 52 -4.89 3.08 4.62
CA LEU A 52 -5.24 4.46 4.25
C LEU A 52 -5.84 4.56 2.85
N SER A 53 -6.31 3.45 2.29
CA SER A 53 -6.84 3.37 0.92
C SER A 53 -8.34 3.61 0.80
N ASN A 54 -9.07 3.76 1.91
CA ASN A 54 -10.54 3.83 1.96
C ASN A 54 -11.20 2.72 1.14
N GLY A 55 -10.76 1.48 1.40
CA GLY A 55 -11.32 0.27 0.80
C GLY A 55 -10.93 0.01 -0.66
N ARG A 56 -10.02 0.82 -1.23
CA ARG A 56 -9.68 0.70 -2.66
C ARG A 56 -8.61 -0.33 -2.94
N LEU A 57 -7.74 -0.63 -1.95
CA LEU A 57 -6.56 -1.45 -2.23
C LEU A 57 -6.90 -2.91 -2.54
N PHE A 58 -7.80 -3.53 -1.80
CA PHE A 58 -8.17 -4.94 -1.97
C PHE A 58 -9.63 -5.13 -2.38
N ASN A 59 -10.18 -4.16 -3.11
CA ASN A 59 -11.55 -4.22 -3.59
C ASN A 59 -11.77 -5.45 -4.50
N LEU A 60 -12.98 -6.00 -4.46
CA LEU A 60 -13.44 -7.12 -5.28
C LEU A 60 -14.12 -6.66 -6.58
N GLU A 61 -14.06 -5.37 -6.83
CA GLU A 61 -14.57 -4.72 -8.04
C GLU A 61 -13.42 -4.12 -8.84
N ASN A 62 -13.62 -4.00 -10.14
CA ASN A 62 -12.78 -3.21 -11.01
C ASN A 62 -12.96 -1.72 -10.70
N PHE A 63 -12.07 -0.89 -11.19
CA PHE A 63 -12.11 0.56 -10.94
C PHE A 63 -13.40 1.23 -11.45
N ASP A 64 -14.06 0.65 -12.44
CA ASP A 64 -15.34 1.11 -12.99
C ASP A 64 -16.58 0.61 -12.21
N GLY A 65 -16.38 -0.10 -11.11
CA GLY A 65 -17.44 -0.66 -10.25
C GLY A 65 -18.02 -1.98 -10.77
N THR A 66 -17.51 -2.56 -11.85
CA THR A 66 -17.90 -3.89 -12.28
C THR A 66 -17.21 -4.98 -11.45
N PRO A 67 -17.79 -6.17 -11.29
CA PRO A 67 -17.15 -7.26 -10.58
C PRO A 67 -15.77 -7.60 -11.15
N LEU A 68 -14.80 -7.87 -10.28
CA LEU A 68 -13.45 -8.26 -10.68
C LEU A 68 -13.50 -9.47 -11.61
N ASN A 69 -12.93 -9.35 -12.80
CA ASN A 69 -12.88 -10.42 -13.77
C ASN A 69 -11.56 -11.20 -13.73
N LYS A 70 -11.57 -12.41 -14.29
CA LYS A 70 -10.42 -13.32 -14.29
C LYS A 70 -9.18 -12.73 -14.98
N GLU A 71 -9.37 -11.95 -16.03
CA GLU A 71 -8.25 -11.35 -16.79
C GLU A 71 -7.50 -10.34 -15.92
N LEU A 72 -8.22 -9.40 -15.31
CA LEU A 72 -7.62 -8.41 -14.41
C LEU A 72 -7.08 -9.03 -13.12
N ALA A 73 -7.76 -10.02 -12.55
CA ALA A 73 -7.26 -10.78 -11.41
C ALA A 73 -5.91 -11.48 -11.73
N THR A 74 -5.78 -12.05 -12.94
CA THR A 74 -4.53 -12.69 -13.40
C THR A 74 -3.43 -11.66 -13.60
N LEU A 75 -3.75 -10.52 -14.20
CA LEU A 75 -2.80 -9.43 -14.40
C LEU A 75 -2.31 -8.88 -13.06
N ARG A 76 -3.21 -8.63 -12.13
CA ARG A 76 -2.90 -8.18 -10.77
C ARG A 76 -1.99 -9.16 -10.05
N ALA A 77 -2.33 -10.44 -10.02
CA ALA A 77 -1.53 -11.50 -9.38
C ALA A 77 -0.07 -11.54 -9.89
N ARG A 78 0.13 -11.18 -11.15
CA ARG A 78 1.46 -11.13 -11.75
C ARG A 78 2.20 -9.84 -11.44
N MET A 79 1.50 -8.70 -11.42
CA MET A 79 2.12 -7.39 -11.23
C MET A 79 2.34 -7.06 -9.76
N GLU A 80 1.51 -7.58 -8.85
CA GLU A 80 1.55 -7.33 -7.41
C GLU A 80 1.81 -8.62 -6.60
N PRO A 81 3.01 -9.22 -6.68
CA PRO A 81 3.31 -10.43 -5.90
C PRO A 81 3.67 -10.15 -4.44
N LEU A 82 3.89 -8.91 -4.08
CA LEU A 82 4.26 -8.45 -2.76
C LEU A 82 3.25 -7.43 -2.24
N MET A 83 3.11 -7.32 -0.92
CA MET A 83 2.39 -6.22 -0.29
C MET A 83 3.12 -5.73 0.96
N GLU A 84 3.01 -4.45 1.23
CA GLU A 84 3.42 -3.86 2.50
C GLU A 84 2.33 -4.11 3.55
N VAL A 85 2.72 -4.66 4.71
CA VAL A 85 1.77 -4.95 5.79
C VAL A 85 1.84 -3.95 6.94
N THR A 86 2.97 -3.29 7.16
CA THR A 86 3.10 -2.26 8.19
C THR A 86 4.26 -1.31 7.90
N GLN A 87 4.14 -0.09 8.36
CA GLN A 87 5.12 0.97 8.28
C GLN A 87 4.74 2.10 9.26
N ILE A 88 5.48 3.21 9.30
CA ILE A 88 5.27 4.31 10.26
C ILE A 88 3.87 4.95 10.23
N LYS A 89 3.11 4.80 9.15
CA LYS A 89 1.72 5.27 9.02
C LYS A 89 0.69 4.21 9.41
N GLY A 90 1.06 3.31 10.31
CA GLY A 90 0.17 2.33 10.91
C GLY A 90 0.25 0.93 10.32
N ASP A 91 -0.46 0.02 10.97
CA ASP A 91 -0.55 -1.38 10.59
C ASP A 91 -1.56 -1.60 9.46
N GLY A 92 -1.24 -2.47 8.53
CA GLY A 92 -2.11 -2.94 7.46
C GLY A 92 -2.30 -4.47 7.47
N GLU A 93 -1.86 -5.17 8.53
CA GLU A 93 -2.04 -6.61 8.65
C GLU A 93 -3.45 -6.98 9.10
N ALA A 94 -3.87 -6.42 10.25
CA ALA A 94 -5.13 -6.74 10.92
C ALA A 94 -5.78 -5.47 11.47
N HIS A 95 -7.07 -5.57 11.79
CA HIS A 95 -7.83 -4.50 12.43
C HIS A 95 -8.74 -5.10 13.50
N PRO A 96 -8.93 -4.46 14.68
CA PRO A 96 -9.78 -4.98 15.76
C PRO A 96 -11.20 -5.34 15.33
N PHE A 97 -11.78 -4.54 14.44
CA PHE A 97 -13.10 -4.79 13.88
C PHE A 97 -13.17 -6.09 13.06
N LEU A 98 -12.09 -6.45 12.36
CA LEU A 98 -12.00 -7.64 11.50
C LEU A 98 -11.46 -8.88 12.22
N SER A 99 -10.76 -8.67 13.33
CA SER A 99 -10.09 -9.70 14.12
C SER A 99 -10.27 -9.45 15.62
N PRO A 100 -11.53 -9.49 16.14
CA PRO A 100 -11.83 -9.06 17.52
C PRO A 100 -11.23 -9.95 18.59
N ASP A 101 -10.84 -11.17 18.24
CA ASP A 101 -10.24 -12.16 19.17
C ASP A 101 -8.70 -12.11 19.16
N ASP A 102 -8.09 -11.22 18.39
CA ASP A 102 -6.65 -11.04 18.30
C ASP A 102 -6.22 -9.88 19.20
N GLU A 103 -5.50 -10.16 20.26
CA GLU A 103 -5.02 -9.17 21.23
C GLU A 103 -4.00 -8.16 20.64
N PHE A 104 -3.46 -8.43 19.45
CA PHE A 104 -2.51 -7.55 18.76
C PHE A 104 -3.14 -6.80 17.57
N ALA A 105 -4.43 -6.99 17.29
CA ALA A 105 -5.07 -6.37 16.14
C ALA A 105 -5.22 -4.83 16.25
N ASP A 106 -5.07 -4.27 17.45
CA ASP A 106 -5.14 -2.83 17.71
C ASP A 106 -3.76 -2.15 17.68
N PHE A 107 -2.71 -2.89 17.32
CA PHE A 107 -1.36 -2.33 17.24
C PHE A 107 -1.28 -1.28 16.13
N GLU A 108 -0.90 -0.05 16.50
CA GLU A 108 -0.71 1.09 15.60
C GLU A 108 -1.82 1.27 14.53
N THR A 109 -3.07 1.20 14.96
CA THR A 109 -4.23 1.36 14.09
C THR A 109 -4.38 2.81 13.62
N TRP A 110 -4.29 3.03 12.31
CA TRP A 110 -4.56 4.30 11.65
C TRP A 110 -5.72 4.12 10.69
N ASP A 111 -6.90 4.58 11.09
CA ASP A 111 -8.16 4.28 10.41
C ASP A 111 -9.14 5.47 10.33
N ALA A 112 -8.65 6.69 10.53
CA ALA A 112 -9.54 7.86 10.56
C ALA A 112 -9.97 8.32 9.17
N ALA A 113 -9.09 8.25 8.16
CA ALA A 113 -9.34 8.77 6.82
C ALA A 113 -8.42 8.13 5.78
N ASN A 114 -8.56 8.55 4.50
CA ASN A 114 -7.58 8.23 3.46
C ASN A 114 -6.25 8.97 3.70
N LEU A 115 -5.21 8.57 2.97
CA LEU A 115 -3.84 9.11 3.13
C LEU A 115 -3.76 10.64 3.11
N ASN A 116 -4.60 11.31 2.35
CA ASN A 116 -4.58 12.77 2.22
C ASN A 116 -5.54 13.49 3.19
N GLY A 117 -6.27 12.76 4.04
CA GLY A 117 -7.26 13.32 4.97
C GLY A 117 -8.47 13.98 4.27
N THR A 118 -8.71 13.67 3.01
CA THR A 118 -9.77 14.30 2.20
C THR A 118 -11.11 13.58 2.30
N GLU A 119 -11.10 12.34 2.76
CA GLU A 119 -12.28 11.49 2.89
C GLU A 119 -12.19 10.64 4.16
N LEU A 120 -13.17 10.79 5.05
CA LEU A 120 -13.22 10.01 6.27
C LEU A 120 -13.46 8.53 5.96
N LYS A 121 -12.91 7.67 6.79
CA LYS A 121 -13.11 6.23 6.67
C LYS A 121 -14.50 5.82 7.17
N GLU A 122 -15.09 4.87 6.46
CA GLU A 122 -16.28 4.14 6.88
C GLU A 122 -15.92 2.70 7.24
N GLU A 123 -16.62 2.14 8.21
CA GLU A 123 -16.40 0.77 8.69
C GLU A 123 -16.47 -0.28 7.57
N SER A 124 -17.34 -0.06 6.58
CA SER A 124 -17.48 -0.93 5.39
C SER A 124 -16.22 -1.03 4.54
N MET A 125 -15.32 -0.04 4.61
CA MET A 125 -14.08 0.02 3.84
C MET A 125 -13.00 -0.89 4.43
N LEU A 126 -12.98 -1.09 5.75
CA LEU A 126 -11.93 -1.81 6.48
C LEU A 126 -11.65 -3.21 5.91
N GLN A 127 -12.67 -3.94 5.51
CA GLN A 127 -12.52 -5.28 4.96
C GLN A 127 -11.69 -5.36 3.68
N PHE A 128 -11.50 -4.23 2.98
CA PHE A 128 -10.73 -4.14 1.73
C PHE A 128 -9.37 -3.45 1.90
N GLU A 129 -8.89 -3.32 3.12
CA GLU A 129 -7.69 -2.56 3.44
C GLU A 129 -6.59 -3.39 4.10
N TYR A 130 -6.96 -4.48 4.78
CA TYR A 130 -6.05 -5.24 5.63
C TYR A 130 -5.67 -6.58 5.00
N ALA A 131 -4.39 -6.95 5.19
CA ALA A 131 -3.78 -8.13 4.59
C ALA A 131 -4.53 -9.42 4.88
N ARG A 132 -4.93 -9.65 6.13
CA ARG A 132 -5.64 -10.89 6.52
C ARG A 132 -6.98 -11.02 5.81
N ALA A 133 -7.70 -9.92 5.63
CA ALA A 133 -8.95 -9.91 4.86
C ALA A 133 -8.68 -10.19 3.37
N ALA A 134 -7.67 -9.52 2.79
CA ALA A 134 -7.25 -9.74 1.41
C ALA A 134 -6.90 -11.20 1.13
N LEU A 135 -6.13 -11.85 2.02
CA LEU A 135 -5.80 -13.28 1.88
C LEU A 135 -7.05 -14.17 1.87
N LYS A 136 -8.03 -13.90 2.73
CA LYS A 136 -9.31 -14.63 2.75
C LYS A 136 -10.07 -14.45 1.43
N TYR A 137 -10.17 -13.22 0.93
CA TYR A 137 -10.78 -12.95 -0.37
C TYR A 137 -10.03 -13.58 -1.53
N GLY A 138 -8.70 -13.61 -1.47
CA GLY A 138 -7.89 -14.29 -2.47
C GLY A 138 -8.21 -15.79 -2.59
N LEU A 139 -8.38 -16.48 -1.45
CA LEU A 139 -8.81 -17.88 -1.44
C LEU A 139 -10.22 -18.06 -2.00
N LYS A 140 -11.15 -17.16 -1.66
CA LYS A 140 -12.51 -17.18 -2.21
C LYS A 140 -12.50 -17.02 -3.73
N LEU A 141 -11.77 -16.03 -4.24
CA LEU A 141 -11.67 -15.77 -5.67
C LEU A 141 -11.01 -16.94 -6.43
N ASP A 142 -10.02 -17.61 -5.79
CA ASP A 142 -9.42 -18.82 -6.37
C ASP A 142 -10.46 -19.93 -6.56
N MET A 143 -11.34 -20.12 -5.59
CA MET A 143 -12.42 -21.09 -5.69
C MET A 143 -13.48 -20.71 -6.75
N GLU A 144 -13.80 -19.42 -6.90
CA GLU A 144 -14.86 -18.94 -7.79
C GLU A 144 -14.41 -18.80 -9.24
N MET A 145 -13.19 -18.33 -9.49
CA MET A 145 -12.69 -18.05 -10.85
C MET A 145 -11.38 -18.74 -11.21
N GLY A 146 -10.77 -19.47 -10.26
CA GLY A 146 -9.49 -20.19 -10.47
C GLY A 146 -8.27 -19.27 -10.51
N VAL A 147 -8.35 -18.11 -9.87
CA VAL A 147 -7.24 -17.15 -9.76
C VAL A 147 -7.30 -16.46 -8.40
N ASN A 148 -6.18 -16.44 -7.69
CA ASN A 148 -6.01 -15.67 -6.46
C ASN A 148 -5.16 -14.41 -6.75
N PRO A 149 -5.76 -13.20 -6.86
CA PRO A 149 -5.04 -11.96 -7.10
C PRO A 149 -4.31 -11.44 -5.85
N PHE A 150 -4.55 -12.04 -4.68
CA PHE A 150 -4.02 -11.61 -3.38
C PHE A 150 -3.07 -12.63 -2.76
N ARG A 151 -2.36 -13.41 -3.60
CA ARG A 151 -1.30 -14.32 -3.16
C ARG A 151 -0.02 -13.53 -2.92
N TYR A 152 0.03 -12.81 -1.84
CA TYR A 152 1.15 -11.92 -1.52
C TYR A 152 2.25 -12.59 -0.71
N VAL A 153 3.49 -12.22 -0.98
CA VAL A 153 4.58 -12.24 0.01
C VAL A 153 4.55 -10.89 0.74
N MET A 154 4.60 -10.91 2.05
CA MET A 154 4.49 -9.71 2.88
C MET A 154 5.86 -9.09 3.11
N VAL A 155 5.93 -7.76 3.03
CA VAL A 155 7.11 -6.97 3.36
C VAL A 155 6.77 -5.96 4.44
N VAL A 156 7.74 -5.71 5.30
CA VAL A 156 7.66 -4.74 6.41
C VAL A 156 8.82 -3.78 6.29
N SER A 157 8.57 -2.49 6.44
CA SER A 157 9.60 -1.47 6.40
C SER A 157 9.13 -0.22 7.16
N THR A 158 10.04 0.68 7.48
CA THR A 158 9.72 1.94 8.17
C THR A 158 9.04 2.96 7.27
N ASP A 159 9.16 2.84 5.97
CA ASP A 159 8.79 3.89 4.99
C ASP A 159 9.46 5.25 5.30
N SER A 160 10.65 5.20 5.89
CA SER A 160 11.45 6.40 6.13
C SER A 160 11.98 6.98 4.83
N HIS A 161 11.87 8.29 4.68
CA HIS A 161 12.34 9.02 3.49
C HIS A 161 13.70 9.71 3.73
N THR A 162 14.42 9.31 4.76
CA THR A 162 15.75 9.86 5.10
C THR A 162 16.88 9.08 4.47
N SER A 163 16.60 7.94 3.83
CA SER A 163 17.61 6.94 3.38
C SER A 163 18.47 6.35 4.50
N MET A 164 18.08 6.58 5.75
CA MET A 164 18.73 6.09 6.97
C MET A 164 17.72 5.32 7.79
N ALA A 165 17.20 4.23 7.20
CA ALA A 165 16.14 3.43 7.78
C ALA A 165 16.64 2.64 8.98
N THR A 166 16.55 3.23 10.16
CA THR A 166 16.69 2.54 11.44
C THR A 166 15.31 2.49 12.10
N ALA A 167 14.92 1.31 12.56
CA ALA A 167 13.64 1.09 13.23
C ALA A 167 13.75 1.15 14.76
N GLU A 168 14.97 1.24 15.29
CA GLU A 168 15.22 1.31 16.71
C GLU A 168 14.95 2.73 17.22
N GLU A 169 14.17 2.84 18.31
CA GLU A 169 13.75 4.14 18.86
C GLU A 169 14.92 5.04 19.23
N GLU A 170 15.98 4.48 19.79
CA GLU A 170 17.21 5.22 20.15
C GLU A 170 17.98 5.74 18.94
N ASN A 171 17.73 5.18 17.77
CA ASN A 171 18.47 5.45 16.54
C ASN A 171 17.55 5.81 15.36
N PHE A 172 16.31 6.12 15.63
CA PHE A 172 15.36 6.54 14.61
C PHE A 172 15.68 7.96 14.14
N PHE A 173 16.07 8.06 12.87
CA PHE A 173 16.52 9.32 12.26
C PHE A 173 15.38 10.20 11.75
N GLY A 174 14.15 9.72 11.87
CA GLY A 174 12.94 10.43 11.47
C GLY A 174 12.37 9.99 10.14
N LYS A 175 11.25 10.61 9.76
CA LYS A 175 10.47 10.27 8.56
C LYS A 175 10.97 10.99 7.31
N HIS A 176 11.28 12.28 7.41
CA HIS A 176 11.58 13.13 6.27
C HIS A 176 12.87 13.92 6.43
N SER A 177 13.78 13.80 5.48
CA SER A 177 15.07 14.50 5.48
C SER A 177 14.97 16.03 5.46
N GLY A 178 13.83 16.58 5.07
CA GLY A 178 13.58 18.03 5.05
C GLY A 178 13.33 18.66 6.42
N VAL A 179 12.94 17.87 7.41
CA VAL A 179 12.60 18.33 8.77
C VAL A 179 13.36 17.60 9.86
N GLU A 180 14.12 16.59 9.53
CA GLU A 180 14.78 15.68 10.46
C GLU A 180 16.25 15.43 10.08
N PRO A 181 17.13 15.15 11.05
CA PRO A 181 16.88 15.23 12.49
C PRO A 181 16.99 16.66 13.00
N GLU A 182 16.03 17.11 13.79
CA GLU A 182 16.15 18.36 14.51
C GLU A 182 15.40 18.30 15.85
N PRO A 183 15.86 19.03 16.88
CA PRO A 183 15.23 18.99 18.21
C PRO A 183 13.78 19.49 18.26
N GLY A 184 13.38 20.29 17.28
CA GLY A 184 12.04 20.85 17.18
C GLY A 184 11.08 20.07 16.29
N ARG A 185 11.49 18.92 15.72
CA ARG A 185 10.71 18.15 14.76
C ARG A 185 9.28 17.80 15.20
N TRP A 186 9.09 17.57 16.48
CA TRP A 186 7.78 17.31 17.07
C TRP A 186 6.77 18.48 16.95
N LYS A 187 7.23 19.68 16.57
CA LYS A 187 6.39 20.84 16.29
C LYS A 187 5.90 20.91 14.85
N HIS A 188 6.50 20.12 13.98
CA HIS A 188 6.09 20.08 12.57
C HIS A 188 4.81 19.27 12.45
N VAL A 189 3.77 19.89 11.92
CA VAL A 189 2.51 19.22 11.58
C VAL A 189 2.70 18.54 10.25
N THR A 190 2.56 17.22 10.22
CA THR A 190 2.60 16.42 9.00
C THR A 190 1.18 16.17 8.51
N ILE A 191 1.05 15.65 7.30
CA ILE A 191 -0.24 15.21 6.76
C ILE A 191 -0.87 14.14 7.68
N GLU A 192 -0.05 13.29 8.26
CA GLU A 192 -0.48 12.23 9.17
C GLU A 192 -1.17 12.80 10.41
N ALA A 193 -0.73 13.95 10.90
CA ALA A 193 -1.39 14.63 12.03
C ALA A 193 -2.79 15.14 11.69
N GLN A 194 -3.13 15.28 10.42
CA GLN A 194 -4.47 15.64 9.96
C GLN A 194 -5.43 14.44 9.97
N LEU A 195 -4.89 13.22 9.95
CA LEU A 195 -5.69 12.00 9.98
C LEU A 195 -6.22 11.67 11.37
N ASP A 196 -5.45 12.01 12.41
CA ASP A 196 -5.89 11.90 13.81
C ASP A 196 -5.34 13.07 14.63
N PRO A 197 -6.23 13.94 15.18
CA PRO A 197 -5.81 15.02 16.07
C PRO A 197 -5.10 14.55 17.35
N LYS A 198 -5.22 13.26 17.72
CA LYS A 198 -4.51 12.65 18.84
C LYS A 198 -3.10 12.21 18.48
N LEU A 199 -2.84 11.99 17.20
CA LEU A 199 -1.54 11.64 16.63
C LEU A 199 -0.76 12.90 16.20
N SER A 200 -1.06 14.04 16.78
CA SER A 200 -0.49 15.35 16.38
C SER A 200 1.03 15.47 16.51
N ILE A 201 1.74 14.39 16.84
CA ILE A 201 3.18 14.40 17.02
C ILE A 201 3.77 13.10 16.46
N ILE A 202 4.06 13.12 15.16
CA ILE A 202 4.98 12.15 14.59
C ILE A 202 6.26 12.91 14.27
N GLY A 203 7.13 12.93 15.22
CA GLY A 203 8.49 13.42 15.05
C GLY A 203 9.47 12.28 15.00
#